data_8a4b19b15e70ab90fd00fa31d4b3b774
#
_entry.id   8a4b19b15e70ab90fd00fa31d4b3b774
#
_cell.length_a   1.000
_cell.length_b   1.000
_cell.length_c   1.000
_cell.angle_alpha   90.00
_cell.angle_beta   90.00
_cell.angle_gamma   90.00
#
_symmetry.space_group_name_H-M   'P 1'
#
loop_
_entity.id
_entity.type
_entity.pdbx_description
1 polymer ?
#
loop_
_entity_poly.entity_id
_entity_poly.type
_entity_poly.pdbx_seq_one_letter_code
_entity_poly.pdbx_strand_id
1 'polypeptide(L)'
;MSKGQPVIIVKKRGHGGHGHHGGAWKVAYADFVTAMMAFFLVMWLVGQSPQVKAAVAGYFRDPGVFDTTKGGGVLPGGAEGLKESGVTPAAVPDSVKQAQEVLERAAEHLREALQKVPALKALEDRIEITVTAEGLRIELLENEKHSFFAVGSAELLPETVELLGVIAKELSPLGNKVALEGHTDSRAYTSSNGYTNWELSTDRANAARRAMASHGLRAGQIDAVRGFADTRLRYPTDSLDARNRRISIVVQSGA
;
A
#
# COMPACT_ATOMS: atom_id res chain seq x y z
N MET A 1 35.63 -38.10 -82.59
CA MET A 1 34.59 -37.33 -81.88
C MET A 1 34.04 -38.19 -80.74
N SER A 2 34.59 -38.05 -79.56
CA SER A 2 34.13 -38.84 -78.40
C SER A 2 33.03 -38.03 -77.68
N LYS A 3 31.82 -38.58 -77.56
CA LYS A 3 30.72 -38.00 -76.81
C LYS A 3 30.90 -38.29 -75.35
N GLY A 4 31.19 -37.22 -74.59
CA GLY A 4 31.24 -37.29 -73.12
C GLY A 4 29.87 -37.63 -72.55
N GLN A 5 29.82 -38.67 -71.68
CA GLN A 5 28.62 -39.04 -70.95
C GLN A 5 28.41 -38.06 -69.83
N PRO A 6 27.16 -37.68 -69.45
CA PRO A 6 26.90 -36.78 -68.34
C PRO A 6 27.10 -37.48 -67.01
N VAL A 7 27.88 -36.85 -66.10
CA VAL A 7 28.10 -37.35 -64.80
C VAL A 7 26.86 -36.99 -63.91
N ILE A 8 26.10 -38.01 -63.50
CA ILE A 8 24.97 -37.82 -62.56
C ILE A 8 25.47 -37.87 -61.11
N ILE A 9 25.49 -36.70 -60.47
CA ILE A 9 25.83 -36.59 -59.03
C ILE A 9 24.54 -36.90 -58.21
N VAL A 10 24.42 -38.06 -57.66
CA VAL A 10 23.32 -38.42 -56.73
C VAL A 10 23.69 -37.96 -55.30
N LYS A 11 23.14 -36.83 -54.87
CA LYS A 11 23.29 -36.35 -53.50
C LYS A 11 22.41 -37.21 -52.58
N LYS A 12 23.01 -38.20 -51.90
CA LYS A 12 22.34 -39.00 -50.87
C LYS A 12 21.95 -38.09 -49.71
N ARG A 13 20.65 -37.80 -49.51
CA ARG A 13 20.17 -37.13 -48.31
C ARG A 13 20.36 -38.09 -47.14
N GLY A 14 21.25 -37.71 -46.22
CA GLY A 14 21.36 -38.44 -44.93
C GLY A 14 20.02 -38.40 -44.20
N HIS A 15 19.55 -39.54 -43.76
CA HIS A 15 18.42 -39.64 -42.83
C HIS A 15 18.79 -38.85 -41.61
N GLY A 16 18.07 -37.75 -41.34
CA GLY A 16 18.18 -36.98 -40.12
C GLY A 16 17.96 -37.92 -38.95
N GLY A 17 18.93 -37.98 -38.05
CA GLY A 17 18.85 -38.78 -36.84
C GLY A 17 17.57 -38.43 -36.09
N HIS A 18 16.81 -39.46 -35.74
CA HIS A 18 15.69 -39.36 -34.84
C HIS A 18 16.19 -38.72 -33.54
N GLY A 19 15.83 -37.43 -33.30
CA GLY A 19 16.09 -36.76 -32.03
C GLY A 19 15.54 -37.62 -30.90
N HIS A 20 16.38 -37.92 -29.94
CA HIS A 20 16.04 -38.71 -28.76
C HIS A 20 14.84 -38.07 -28.04
N HIS A 21 13.62 -38.63 -28.24
CA HIS A 21 12.43 -38.30 -27.46
C HIS A 21 12.51 -38.79 -26.00
N GLY A 22 13.70 -39.12 -25.49
CA GLY A 22 13.94 -39.63 -24.14
C GLY A 22 13.78 -38.59 -23.02
N GLY A 23 13.54 -37.29 -23.33
CA GLY A 23 13.41 -36.25 -22.32
C GLY A 23 11.96 -35.81 -22.02
N ALA A 24 11.02 -36.08 -22.88
CA ALA A 24 9.64 -35.57 -22.73
C ALA A 24 8.95 -36.07 -21.46
N TRP A 25 9.17 -37.31 -21.07
CA TRP A 25 8.62 -37.90 -19.84
C TRP A 25 9.21 -37.23 -18.58
N LYS A 26 10.48 -36.77 -18.63
CA LYS A 26 11.11 -36.06 -17.51
C LYS A 26 10.47 -34.68 -17.29
N VAL A 27 10.11 -33.99 -18.37
CA VAL A 27 9.40 -32.69 -18.30
C VAL A 27 7.99 -32.90 -17.74
N ALA A 28 7.26 -33.93 -18.22
CA ALA A 28 5.95 -34.24 -17.69
C ALA A 28 5.98 -34.66 -16.21
N TYR A 29 7.02 -35.42 -15.82
CA TYR A 29 7.23 -35.81 -14.43
C TYR A 29 7.56 -34.57 -13.56
N ALA A 30 8.43 -33.66 -14.03
CA ALA A 30 8.75 -32.44 -13.32
C ALA A 30 7.50 -31.54 -13.14
N ASP A 31 6.68 -31.41 -14.15
CA ASP A 31 5.42 -30.65 -14.08
C ASP A 31 4.45 -31.26 -13.07
N PHE A 32 4.29 -32.59 -13.11
CA PHE A 32 3.47 -33.30 -12.13
C PHE A 32 3.96 -33.07 -10.67
N VAL A 33 5.28 -33.18 -10.44
CA VAL A 33 5.85 -33.01 -9.09
C VAL A 33 5.70 -31.55 -8.62
N THR A 34 5.89 -30.56 -9.50
CA THR A 34 5.69 -29.14 -9.15
C THR A 34 4.23 -28.85 -8.86
N ALA A 35 3.29 -29.42 -9.62
CA ALA A 35 1.86 -29.27 -9.35
C ALA A 35 1.46 -29.91 -8.00
N MET A 36 2.00 -31.11 -7.70
CA MET A 36 1.78 -31.74 -6.40
C MET A 36 2.38 -30.94 -5.23
N MET A 37 3.57 -30.34 -5.43
CA MET A 37 4.18 -29.48 -4.43
C MET A 37 3.33 -28.23 -4.19
N ALA A 38 2.84 -27.60 -5.24
CA ALA A 38 1.95 -26.43 -5.13
C ALA A 38 0.65 -26.79 -4.40
N PHE A 39 0.05 -27.92 -4.75
CA PHE A 39 -1.15 -28.44 -4.07
C PHE A 39 -0.90 -28.69 -2.58
N PHE A 40 0.22 -29.32 -2.24
CA PHE A 40 0.60 -29.57 -0.85
C PHE A 40 0.76 -28.24 -0.08
N LEU A 41 1.44 -27.24 -0.67
CA LEU A 41 1.61 -25.93 -0.04
C LEU A 41 0.27 -25.24 0.22
N VAL A 42 -0.66 -25.31 -0.73
CA VAL A 42 -2.01 -24.73 -0.56
C VAL A 42 -2.76 -25.48 0.55
N MET A 43 -2.77 -26.81 0.54
CA MET A 43 -3.43 -27.60 1.58
C MET A 43 -2.82 -27.39 2.96
N TRP A 44 -1.49 -27.29 3.03
CA TRP A 44 -0.79 -26.96 4.27
C TRP A 44 -1.17 -25.56 4.76
N LEU A 45 -1.21 -24.56 3.85
CA LEU A 45 -1.61 -23.19 4.21
C LEU A 45 -3.08 -23.14 4.68
N VAL A 46 -3.98 -23.87 4.05
CA VAL A 46 -5.40 -23.95 4.47
C VAL A 46 -5.54 -24.55 5.87
N GLY A 47 -4.65 -25.48 6.25
CA GLY A 47 -4.60 -26.05 7.60
C GLY A 47 -4.00 -25.15 8.68
N GLN A 48 -3.40 -24.02 8.32
CA GLN A 48 -2.77 -23.11 9.28
C GLN A 48 -3.78 -22.25 10.05
N SER A 49 -3.33 -21.71 11.18
CA SER A 49 -4.14 -20.80 11.99
C SER A 49 -4.48 -19.50 11.21
N PRO A 50 -5.58 -18.82 11.55
CA PRO A 50 -5.95 -17.53 10.93
C PRO A 50 -4.84 -16.49 10.97
N GLN A 51 -4.02 -16.49 12.04
CA GLN A 51 -2.89 -15.56 12.21
C GLN A 51 -1.78 -15.81 11.18
N VAL A 52 -1.42 -17.08 10.92
CA VAL A 52 -0.42 -17.43 9.90
C VAL A 52 -0.94 -17.08 8.51
N LYS A 53 -2.22 -17.33 8.23
CA LYS A 53 -2.86 -16.92 6.96
C LYS A 53 -2.82 -15.40 6.77
N ALA A 54 -3.12 -14.64 7.81
CA ALA A 54 -3.06 -13.18 7.77
C ALA A 54 -1.63 -12.67 7.57
N ALA A 55 -0.64 -13.27 8.22
CA ALA A 55 0.77 -12.91 8.06
C ALA A 55 1.27 -13.16 6.64
N VAL A 56 0.93 -14.34 6.05
CA VAL A 56 1.28 -14.67 4.67
C VAL A 56 0.57 -13.73 3.68
N ALA A 57 -0.72 -13.45 3.88
CA ALA A 57 -1.46 -12.51 3.04
C ALA A 57 -0.89 -11.09 3.13
N GLY A 58 -0.44 -10.66 4.32
CA GLY A 58 0.23 -9.38 4.54
C GLY A 58 1.53 -9.26 3.74
N TYR A 59 2.35 -10.31 3.71
CA TYR A 59 3.59 -10.35 2.92
C TYR A 59 3.35 -10.14 1.41
N PHE A 60 2.29 -10.76 0.86
CA PHE A 60 1.96 -10.59 -0.56
C PHE A 60 1.29 -9.25 -0.88
N ARG A 61 0.69 -8.60 0.12
CA ARG A 61 0.06 -7.29 -0.05
C ARG A 61 1.07 -6.15 0.03
N ASP A 62 2.09 -6.27 0.88
CA ASP A 62 3.14 -5.27 1.05
C ASP A 62 4.50 -5.94 1.41
N PRO A 63 5.27 -6.38 0.39
CA PRO A 63 6.54 -7.10 0.61
C PRO A 63 7.63 -6.25 1.30
N GLY A 64 7.47 -4.92 1.35
CA GLY A 64 8.44 -3.99 1.92
C GLY A 64 8.36 -3.82 3.45
N VAL A 65 7.32 -4.33 4.10
CA VAL A 65 7.12 -4.16 5.56
C VAL A 65 7.93 -5.14 6.40
N PHE A 66 8.42 -6.22 5.81
CA PHE A 66 9.32 -7.15 6.51
C PHE A 66 10.77 -6.68 6.41
N ASP A 67 11.16 -5.75 7.30
CA ASP A 67 12.54 -5.33 7.45
C ASP A 67 13.37 -6.48 8.02
N THR A 68 14.22 -7.08 7.16
CA THR A 68 15.10 -8.20 7.49
C THR A 68 16.26 -7.82 8.41
N THR A 69 16.36 -6.54 8.80
CA THR A 69 17.46 -6.03 9.65
C THR A 69 17.26 -6.26 11.15
N LYS A 70 16.05 -6.60 11.58
CA LYS A 70 15.78 -7.05 12.97
C LYS A 70 15.40 -8.52 12.95
N GLY A 71 16.35 -9.40 13.05
CA GLY A 71 16.34 -10.87 13.11
C GLY A 71 15.13 -11.62 13.68
N GLY A 72 13.93 -11.27 13.28
CA GLY A 72 12.68 -11.96 13.57
C GLY A 72 12.20 -12.70 12.34
N GLY A 73 12.82 -13.85 12.03
CA GLY A 73 12.32 -14.74 10.99
C GLY A 73 10.88 -15.16 11.28
N VAL A 74 10.02 -15.13 10.25
CA VAL A 74 8.62 -15.59 10.26
C VAL A 74 8.50 -17.11 10.49
N LEU A 75 9.62 -17.81 10.65
CA LEU A 75 9.68 -19.22 11.01
C LEU A 75 10.27 -19.35 12.43
N PRO A 76 9.46 -19.63 13.46
CA PRO A 76 9.97 -20.17 14.70
C PRO A 76 10.34 -21.64 14.43
N GLY A 77 11.63 -21.90 14.21
CA GLY A 77 12.08 -23.26 13.90
C GLY A 77 13.57 -23.38 13.63
N GLY A 78 14.42 -22.69 14.38
CA GLY A 78 15.74 -23.19 14.71
C GLY A 78 15.54 -24.41 15.61
N ALA A 79 16.10 -25.57 15.21
CA ALA A 79 16.01 -26.82 15.92
C ALA A 79 16.46 -26.68 17.37
N GLU A 80 15.50 -26.74 18.30
CA GLU A 80 15.66 -27.36 19.63
C GLU A 80 14.34 -27.23 20.41
N GLY A 81 13.76 -28.37 20.73
CA GLY A 81 12.78 -28.49 21.81
C GLY A 81 11.30 -28.51 21.42
N LEU A 82 10.84 -29.62 20.83
CA LEU A 82 9.45 -30.05 21.00
C LEU A 82 9.17 -30.28 22.48
N LYS A 83 8.68 -29.29 23.17
CA LYS A 83 7.91 -29.44 24.39
C LYS A 83 6.48 -29.03 24.07
N GLU A 84 5.61 -30.03 24.15
CA GLU A 84 4.16 -29.94 24.22
C GLU A 84 3.77 -28.82 25.18
N SER A 85 3.31 -27.71 24.63
CA SER A 85 2.70 -26.62 25.41
C SER A 85 1.50 -26.13 24.63
N GLY A 86 0.34 -26.24 25.27
CA GLY A 86 -0.95 -25.83 24.74
C GLY A 86 -0.86 -24.43 24.14
N VAL A 87 -1.17 -24.34 22.84
CA VAL A 87 -1.12 -23.09 22.08
C VAL A 87 -2.31 -22.22 22.53
N THR A 88 -2.08 -21.41 23.55
CA THR A 88 -2.89 -20.21 23.73
C THR A 88 -2.65 -19.31 22.52
N PRO A 89 -3.68 -18.64 21.98
CA PRO A 89 -3.49 -17.68 20.90
C PRO A 89 -2.39 -16.71 21.34
N ALA A 90 -1.36 -16.55 20.49
CA ALA A 90 -0.26 -15.65 20.80
C ALA A 90 -0.85 -14.27 21.11
N ALA A 91 -0.76 -13.86 22.37
CA ALA A 91 -1.22 -12.56 22.80
C ALA A 91 -0.45 -11.52 21.98
N VAL A 92 -1.17 -10.59 21.33
CA VAL A 92 -0.57 -9.42 20.70
C VAL A 92 0.34 -8.79 21.75
N PRO A 93 1.62 -8.52 21.44
CA PRO A 93 2.54 -7.94 22.43
C PRO A 93 1.91 -6.72 23.10
N ASP A 94 2.02 -6.61 24.41
CA ASP A 94 1.39 -5.51 25.15
C ASP A 94 1.83 -4.14 24.65
N SER A 95 3.04 -4.03 24.11
CA SER A 95 3.53 -2.81 23.44
C SER A 95 2.72 -2.42 22.21
N VAL A 96 2.25 -3.39 21.41
CA VAL A 96 1.42 -3.12 20.22
C VAL A 96 0.03 -2.69 20.63
N LYS A 97 -0.55 -3.32 21.66
CA LYS A 97 -1.84 -2.91 22.23
C LYS A 97 -1.78 -1.50 22.79
N GLN A 98 -0.74 -1.19 23.57
CA GLN A 98 -0.55 0.15 24.13
C GLN A 98 -0.40 1.23 23.04
N ALA A 99 0.37 0.95 21.98
CA ALA A 99 0.50 1.87 20.85
C ALA A 99 -0.86 2.10 20.16
N GLN A 100 -1.64 1.06 19.99
CA GLN A 100 -2.97 1.14 19.38
C GLN A 100 -3.94 1.94 20.28
N GLU A 101 -3.97 1.71 21.58
CA GLU A 101 -4.78 2.47 22.53
C GLU A 101 -4.43 3.96 22.55
N VAL A 102 -3.15 4.31 22.38
CA VAL A 102 -2.72 5.71 22.27
C VAL A 102 -3.30 6.37 21.02
N LEU A 103 -3.28 5.67 19.88
CA LEU A 103 -3.83 6.17 18.63
C LEU A 103 -5.37 6.23 18.65
N GLU A 104 -6.04 5.30 19.33
CA GLU A 104 -7.50 5.34 19.51
C GLU A 104 -7.92 6.55 20.35
N ARG A 105 -7.22 6.81 21.45
CA ARG A 105 -7.44 8.02 22.26
C ARG A 105 -7.18 9.29 21.47
N ALA A 106 -6.12 9.31 20.68
CA ALA A 106 -5.83 10.45 19.81
C ALA A 106 -6.93 10.68 18.77
N ALA A 107 -7.50 9.60 18.22
CA ALA A 107 -8.63 9.68 17.29
C ALA A 107 -9.88 10.30 17.97
N GLU A 108 -10.16 9.91 19.21
CA GLU A 108 -11.30 10.46 19.98
C GLU A 108 -11.08 11.95 20.31
N HIS A 109 -9.90 12.30 20.82
CA HIS A 109 -9.55 13.69 21.11
C HIS A 109 -9.65 14.57 19.86
N LEU A 110 -9.19 14.04 18.71
CA LEU A 110 -9.30 14.77 17.45
C LEU A 110 -10.77 14.99 17.04
N ARG A 111 -11.64 13.98 17.17
CA ARG A 111 -13.07 14.14 16.89
C ARG A 111 -13.70 15.21 17.79
N GLU A 112 -13.40 15.18 19.07
CA GLU A 112 -13.88 16.19 20.02
C GLU A 112 -13.36 17.59 19.70
N ALA A 113 -12.08 17.71 19.32
CA ALA A 113 -11.47 18.99 18.95
C ALA A 113 -12.14 19.60 17.71
N LEU A 114 -12.44 18.76 16.70
CA LEU A 114 -13.13 19.18 15.48
C LEU A 114 -14.57 19.67 15.78
N GLN A 115 -15.30 18.98 16.66
CA GLN A 115 -16.66 19.36 17.05
C GLN A 115 -16.72 20.70 17.81
N LYS A 116 -15.65 21.08 18.50
CA LYS A 116 -15.56 22.35 19.23
C LYS A 116 -15.40 23.56 18.32
N VAL A 117 -15.05 23.37 17.04
CA VAL A 117 -14.87 24.46 16.08
C VAL A 117 -16.11 24.59 15.19
N PRO A 118 -16.99 25.60 15.39
CA PRO A 118 -18.26 25.72 14.65
C PRO A 118 -18.07 25.83 13.14
N ALA A 119 -16.99 26.47 12.68
CA ALA A 119 -16.66 26.59 11.26
C ALA A 119 -16.40 25.23 10.58
N LEU A 120 -15.94 24.22 11.32
CA LEU A 120 -15.59 22.92 10.79
C LEU A 120 -16.75 21.91 10.81
N LYS A 121 -17.88 22.23 11.44
CA LYS A 121 -19.06 21.35 11.47
C LYS A 121 -19.58 20.98 10.08
N ALA A 122 -19.49 21.89 9.13
CA ALA A 122 -19.89 21.63 7.73
C ALA A 122 -18.92 20.63 7.02
N LEU A 123 -17.76 20.35 7.60
CA LEU A 123 -16.76 19.45 7.07
C LEU A 123 -16.75 18.07 7.77
N GLU A 124 -17.53 17.89 8.85
CA GLU A 124 -17.51 16.67 9.69
C GLU A 124 -17.78 15.39 8.87
N ASP A 125 -18.77 15.40 7.99
CA ASP A 125 -19.13 14.28 7.13
C ASP A 125 -18.06 13.92 6.08
N ARG A 126 -16.96 14.67 6.03
CA ARG A 126 -15.88 14.52 5.03
C ARG A 126 -14.54 14.21 5.65
N ILE A 127 -14.52 14.13 6.96
CA ILE A 127 -13.34 13.79 7.72
C ILE A 127 -13.54 12.39 8.25
N GLU A 128 -12.81 11.43 7.69
CA GLU A 128 -12.83 10.07 8.20
C GLU A 128 -11.59 9.82 9.03
N ILE A 129 -11.79 9.33 10.25
CA ILE A 129 -10.73 9.04 11.21
C ILE A 129 -10.81 7.56 11.56
N THR A 130 -9.83 6.78 11.14
CA THR A 130 -9.76 5.33 11.32
C THR A 130 -8.41 4.89 11.87
N VAL A 131 -8.42 3.98 12.85
CA VAL A 131 -7.21 3.32 13.31
C VAL A 131 -7.03 2.05 12.47
N THR A 132 -5.86 1.90 11.86
CA THR A 132 -5.48 0.78 10.99
C THR A 132 -4.22 0.10 11.53
N ALA A 133 -3.79 -0.98 10.89
CA ALA A 133 -2.52 -1.63 11.23
C ALA A 133 -1.30 -0.72 11.00
N GLU A 134 -1.38 0.23 10.04
CA GLU A 134 -0.32 1.22 9.77
C GLU A 134 -0.26 2.32 10.83
N GLY A 135 -1.40 2.57 11.51
CA GLY A 135 -1.55 3.64 12.48
C GLY A 135 -2.88 4.37 12.37
N LEU A 136 -2.93 5.63 12.78
CA LEU A 136 -4.12 6.48 12.66
C LEU A 136 -4.15 7.14 11.29
N ARG A 137 -5.20 6.87 10.52
CA ARG A 137 -5.46 7.46 9.21
C ARG A 137 -6.59 8.48 9.30
N ILE A 138 -6.31 9.68 8.87
CA ILE A 138 -7.26 10.79 8.78
C ILE A 138 -7.41 11.14 7.30
N GLU A 139 -8.59 10.97 6.74
CA GLU A 139 -8.87 11.26 5.33
C GLU A 139 -9.80 12.45 5.18
N LEU A 140 -9.39 13.41 4.38
CA LEU A 140 -10.15 14.59 4.00
C LEU A 140 -10.71 14.35 2.60
N LEU A 141 -12.01 14.02 2.49
CA LEU A 141 -12.69 13.63 1.26
C LEU A 141 -13.41 14.81 0.62
N GLU A 142 -13.12 15.12 -0.65
CA GLU A 142 -13.91 16.11 -1.40
C GLU A 142 -15.27 15.56 -1.81
N ASN A 143 -16.22 16.44 -2.06
CA ASN A 143 -17.48 16.11 -2.71
C ASN A 143 -17.82 17.17 -3.77
N GLU A 144 -18.96 17.03 -4.44
CA GLU A 144 -19.37 17.95 -5.52
C GLU A 144 -19.60 19.40 -5.05
N LYS A 145 -19.97 19.58 -3.79
CA LYS A 145 -20.37 20.89 -3.24
C LYS A 145 -19.22 21.62 -2.57
N HIS A 146 -18.24 20.90 -2.07
CA HIS A 146 -17.15 21.47 -1.28
C HIS A 146 -15.82 20.79 -1.62
N SER A 147 -14.84 21.59 -1.86
CA SER A 147 -13.45 21.18 -2.09
C SER A 147 -12.58 21.68 -0.93
N PHE A 148 -11.45 21.05 -0.72
CA PHE A 148 -10.41 21.51 0.21
C PHE A 148 -9.41 22.46 -0.46
N PHE A 149 -9.42 22.49 -1.80
CA PHE A 149 -8.52 23.28 -2.62
C PHE A 149 -9.31 24.14 -3.60
N ALA A 150 -8.69 25.23 -4.06
CA ALA A 150 -9.18 25.96 -5.21
C ALA A 150 -9.22 25.04 -6.45
N VAL A 151 -10.18 25.27 -7.34
CA VAL A 151 -10.42 24.40 -8.50
C VAL A 151 -9.16 24.27 -9.36
N GLY A 152 -8.77 23.03 -9.63
CA GLY A 152 -7.58 22.72 -10.43
C GLY A 152 -6.26 23.23 -9.82
N SER A 153 -6.18 23.44 -8.52
CA SER A 153 -5.05 24.03 -7.83
C SER A 153 -4.62 23.20 -6.62
N ALA A 154 -3.44 23.47 -6.11
CA ALA A 154 -2.95 23.02 -4.81
C ALA A 154 -3.06 24.13 -3.73
N GLU A 155 -3.75 25.23 -4.02
CA GLU A 155 -4.02 26.28 -3.06
C GLU A 155 -5.13 25.85 -2.09
N LEU A 156 -4.82 25.84 -0.79
CA LEU A 156 -5.75 25.44 0.26
C LEU A 156 -6.79 26.54 0.49
N LEU A 157 -8.05 26.14 0.66
CA LEU A 157 -9.08 27.05 1.11
C LEU A 157 -8.88 27.42 2.59
N PRO A 158 -9.28 28.62 3.04
CA PRO A 158 -9.07 29.08 4.42
C PRO A 158 -9.60 28.11 5.48
N GLU A 159 -10.78 27.52 5.25
CA GLU A 159 -11.40 26.52 6.14
C GLU A 159 -10.53 25.24 6.24
N THR A 160 -9.87 24.86 5.15
CA THR A 160 -8.96 23.71 5.14
C THR A 160 -7.68 24.00 5.91
N VAL A 161 -7.17 25.23 5.84
CA VAL A 161 -6.00 25.66 6.62
C VAL A 161 -6.32 25.59 8.12
N GLU A 162 -7.50 26.07 8.53
CA GLU A 162 -7.98 25.98 9.92
C GLU A 162 -8.12 24.52 10.36
N LEU A 163 -8.75 23.67 9.55
CA LEU A 163 -8.90 22.23 9.79
C LEU A 163 -7.54 21.55 9.99
N LEU A 164 -6.61 21.77 9.07
CA LEU A 164 -5.25 21.21 9.18
C LEU A 164 -4.50 21.74 10.40
N GLY A 165 -4.79 22.97 10.80
CA GLY A 165 -4.26 23.57 12.03
C GLY A 165 -4.75 22.87 13.30
N VAL A 166 -6.04 22.50 13.38
CA VAL A 166 -6.59 21.73 14.49
C VAL A 166 -5.95 20.35 14.52
N ILE A 167 -5.90 19.67 13.38
CA ILE A 167 -5.28 18.33 13.27
C ILE A 167 -3.80 18.39 13.70
N ALA A 168 -3.04 19.38 13.24
CA ALA A 168 -1.64 19.54 13.59
C ALA A 168 -1.41 19.70 15.10
N LYS A 169 -2.24 20.48 15.78
CA LYS A 169 -2.17 20.70 17.23
C LYS A 169 -2.42 19.42 18.01
N GLU A 170 -3.43 18.63 17.60
CA GLU A 170 -3.76 17.36 18.25
C GLU A 170 -2.69 16.27 18.00
N LEU A 171 -2.06 16.26 16.84
CA LEU A 171 -1.02 15.29 16.51
C LEU A 171 0.36 15.64 17.05
N SER A 172 0.63 16.92 17.29
CA SER A 172 1.95 17.39 17.76
C SER A 172 2.43 16.70 19.04
N PRO A 173 1.58 16.49 20.08
CA PRO A 173 2.02 15.84 21.33
C PRO A 173 2.41 14.37 21.18
N LEU A 174 1.86 13.65 20.17
CA LEU A 174 2.02 12.21 20.04
C LEU A 174 3.45 11.76 19.74
N GLY A 175 4.25 12.58 19.09
CA GLY A 175 5.63 12.23 18.71
C GLY A 175 5.75 11.27 17.54
N ASN A 176 4.66 10.63 17.11
CA ASN A 176 4.63 9.70 15.99
C ASN A 176 5.00 10.37 14.67
N LYS A 177 5.56 9.59 13.75
CA LYS A 177 5.84 10.03 12.37
C LYS A 177 4.54 10.18 11.59
N VAL A 178 4.48 11.19 10.73
CA VAL A 178 3.32 11.55 9.92
C VAL A 178 3.69 11.55 8.45
N ALA A 179 2.97 10.80 7.65
CA ALA A 179 3.03 10.85 6.19
C ALA A 179 1.79 11.57 5.65
N LEU A 180 1.97 12.38 4.60
CA LEU A 180 0.88 13.04 3.89
C LEU A 180 0.77 12.49 2.48
N GLU A 181 -0.44 12.11 2.08
CA GLU A 181 -0.72 11.49 0.81
C GLU A 181 -1.79 12.28 0.05
N GLY A 182 -1.52 12.61 -1.21
CA GLY A 182 -2.45 13.29 -2.10
C GLY A 182 -2.98 12.35 -3.17
N HIS A 183 -4.28 12.46 -3.46
CA HIS A 183 -4.97 11.65 -4.46
C HIS A 183 -5.87 12.52 -5.32
N THR A 184 -6.06 12.10 -6.58
CA THR A 184 -7.01 12.72 -7.52
C THR A 184 -8.07 11.71 -7.97
N ASP A 185 -9.11 12.20 -8.61
CA ASP A 185 -9.96 11.38 -9.46
C ASP A 185 -9.26 11.13 -10.82
N SER A 186 -9.86 10.32 -11.69
CA SER A 186 -9.31 9.99 -13.01
C SER A 186 -9.60 11.05 -14.09
N ARG A 187 -10.12 12.22 -13.75
CA ARG A 187 -10.20 13.34 -14.69
C ARG A 187 -8.79 13.78 -15.04
N ALA A 188 -8.49 13.74 -16.34
CA ALA A 188 -7.17 14.14 -16.80
C ALA A 188 -6.93 15.62 -16.47
N TYR A 189 -5.98 15.89 -15.61
CA TYR A 189 -5.44 17.22 -15.44
C TYR A 189 -4.27 17.37 -16.40
N THR A 190 -4.47 18.21 -17.41
CA THR A 190 -3.42 18.44 -18.42
C THR A 190 -3.25 19.94 -18.58
N SER A 191 -2.04 20.41 -18.34
CA SER A 191 -1.64 21.77 -18.68
C SER A 191 -0.59 21.77 -19.80
N SER A 192 -0.42 22.89 -20.46
CA SER A 192 0.52 23.04 -21.58
C SER A 192 1.99 22.79 -21.23
N ASN A 193 2.33 22.75 -19.94
CA ASN A 193 3.69 22.53 -19.44
C ASN A 193 3.94 21.10 -18.91
N GLY A 194 3.04 20.14 -19.22
CA GLY A 194 3.20 18.73 -18.78
C GLY A 194 2.82 18.47 -17.34
N TYR A 195 2.18 19.41 -16.64
CA TYR A 195 1.66 19.21 -15.28
C TYR A 195 0.43 18.32 -15.34
N THR A 196 0.43 17.24 -14.56
CA THR A 196 -0.58 16.17 -14.56
C THR A 196 -1.14 15.91 -13.15
N ASN A 197 -1.97 14.89 -13.01
CA ASN A 197 -2.49 14.44 -11.71
C ASN A 197 -1.36 14.03 -10.73
N TRP A 198 -0.19 13.62 -11.23
CA TRP A 198 0.97 13.28 -10.40
C TRP A 198 1.51 14.50 -9.66
N GLU A 199 1.76 15.58 -10.39
CA GLU A 199 2.24 16.83 -9.81
C GLU A 199 1.16 17.43 -8.91
N LEU A 200 -0.11 17.47 -9.37
CA LEU A 200 -1.22 18.04 -8.60
C LEU A 200 -1.40 17.33 -7.26
N SER A 201 -1.39 15.99 -7.24
CA SER A 201 -1.54 15.23 -5.99
C SER A 201 -0.38 15.45 -5.03
N THR A 202 0.84 15.52 -5.55
CA THR A 202 2.04 15.79 -4.76
C THR A 202 2.04 17.22 -4.19
N ASP A 203 1.67 18.20 -5.00
CA ASP A 203 1.62 19.59 -4.59
C ASP A 203 0.53 19.85 -3.55
N ARG A 204 -0.62 19.17 -3.65
CA ARG A 204 -1.68 19.21 -2.64
C ARG A 204 -1.22 18.62 -1.31
N ALA A 205 -0.54 17.48 -1.33
CA ALA A 205 0.05 16.90 -0.14
C ALA A 205 1.12 17.81 0.48
N ASN A 206 1.94 18.47 -0.34
CA ASN A 206 2.91 19.46 0.12
C ASN A 206 2.27 20.74 0.68
N ALA A 207 1.15 21.19 0.13
CA ALA A 207 0.40 22.32 0.67
C ALA A 207 -0.15 21.99 2.06
N ALA A 208 -0.73 20.79 2.23
CA ALA A 208 -1.18 20.30 3.53
C ALA A 208 -0.01 20.21 4.53
N ARG A 209 1.14 19.68 4.11
CA ARG A 209 2.36 19.64 4.93
C ARG A 209 2.77 21.02 5.42
N ARG A 210 2.82 22.02 4.54
CA ARG A 210 3.18 23.39 4.90
C ARG A 210 2.20 23.99 5.90
N ALA A 211 0.90 23.79 5.68
CA ALA A 211 -0.15 24.26 6.58
C ALA A 211 -0.04 23.63 7.98
N MET A 212 0.16 22.31 8.06
CA MET A 212 0.33 21.64 9.35
C MET A 212 1.60 22.08 10.09
N ALA A 213 2.72 22.21 9.37
CA ALA A 213 3.98 22.69 9.96
C ALA A 213 3.88 24.11 10.50
N SER A 214 3.17 25.01 9.81
CA SER A 214 2.96 26.39 10.27
C SER A 214 1.98 26.50 11.46
N HIS A 215 1.18 25.47 11.71
CA HIS A 215 0.19 25.44 12.78
C HIS A 215 0.54 24.51 13.96
N GLY A 216 1.81 24.11 14.08
CA GLY A 216 2.32 23.49 15.30
C GLY A 216 2.75 22.03 15.19
N LEU A 217 2.60 21.38 14.04
CA LEU A 217 3.21 20.07 13.84
C LEU A 217 4.73 20.21 13.83
N ARG A 218 5.43 19.41 14.64
CA ARG A 218 6.89 19.51 14.79
C ARG A 218 7.59 19.10 13.49
N ALA A 219 8.62 19.81 13.09
CA ALA A 219 9.36 19.58 11.84
C ALA A 219 9.87 18.13 11.70
N GLY A 220 10.31 17.52 12.80
CA GLY A 220 10.80 16.14 12.81
C GLY A 220 9.72 15.06 12.76
N GLN A 221 8.42 15.42 12.87
CA GLN A 221 7.33 14.43 12.77
C GLN A 221 6.97 14.08 11.34
N ILE A 222 7.17 14.98 10.38
CA ILE A 222 6.85 14.70 8.98
C ILE A 222 7.91 13.78 8.39
N ASP A 223 7.50 12.57 8.02
CA ASP A 223 8.34 11.52 7.48
C ASP A 223 8.31 11.48 5.95
N ALA A 224 7.11 11.58 5.38
CA ALA A 224 6.94 11.47 3.94
C ALA A 224 5.83 12.37 3.40
N VAL A 225 6.01 12.80 2.14
CA VAL A 225 4.96 13.41 1.32
C VAL A 225 4.87 12.62 0.02
N ARG A 226 3.67 12.14 -0.33
CA ARG A 226 3.44 11.24 -1.46
C ARG A 226 2.29 11.77 -2.32
N GLY A 227 2.45 11.74 -3.63
CA GLY A 227 1.38 11.92 -4.60
C GLY A 227 1.07 10.60 -5.29
N PHE A 228 -0.18 10.22 -5.35
CA PHE A 228 -0.61 8.96 -5.96
C PHE A 228 -1.44 9.16 -7.22
N ALA A 229 -1.66 10.40 -7.64
CA ALA A 229 -2.57 10.70 -8.74
C ALA A 229 -3.90 9.94 -8.56
N ASP A 230 -4.39 9.28 -9.61
CA ASP A 230 -5.59 8.43 -9.62
C ASP A 230 -5.28 6.92 -9.55
N THR A 231 -4.05 6.55 -9.14
CA THR A 231 -3.64 5.14 -9.08
C THR A 231 -4.21 4.38 -7.89
N ARG A 232 -4.64 5.10 -6.83
CA ARG A 232 -5.24 4.54 -5.62
C ARG A 232 -6.61 5.14 -5.37
N LEU A 233 -7.57 4.79 -6.22
CA LEU A 233 -8.96 5.24 -6.09
C LEU A 233 -9.60 4.65 -4.84
N ARG A 234 -10.37 5.48 -4.12
CA ARG A 234 -11.21 5.01 -3.01
C ARG A 234 -12.46 4.31 -3.52
N TYR A 235 -13.01 4.80 -4.64
CA TYR A 235 -14.17 4.25 -5.35
C TYR A 235 -13.74 3.80 -6.75
N PRO A 236 -13.17 2.59 -6.88
CA PRO A 236 -12.67 2.10 -8.18
C PRO A 236 -13.80 1.86 -9.20
N THR A 237 -15.04 1.63 -8.73
CA THR A 237 -16.22 1.44 -9.59
C THR A 237 -16.70 2.74 -10.23
N ASP A 238 -16.37 3.89 -9.64
CA ASP A 238 -16.59 5.22 -10.19
C ASP A 238 -15.30 6.03 -10.07
N SER A 239 -14.47 5.98 -11.08
CA SER A 239 -13.18 6.65 -11.10
C SER A 239 -13.27 8.18 -11.10
N LEU A 240 -14.43 8.73 -11.43
CA LEU A 240 -14.71 10.17 -11.47
C LEU A 240 -15.39 10.70 -10.20
N ASP A 241 -15.70 9.81 -9.24
CA ASP A 241 -16.29 10.20 -7.96
C ASP A 241 -15.39 11.24 -7.26
N ALA A 242 -16.01 12.33 -6.80
CA ALA A 242 -15.32 13.43 -6.15
C ALA A 242 -14.54 12.99 -4.89
N ARG A 243 -15.00 11.94 -4.19
CA ARG A 243 -14.37 11.38 -3.00
C ARG A 243 -13.05 10.66 -3.29
N ASN A 244 -12.71 10.41 -4.56
CA ASN A 244 -11.39 9.98 -4.96
C ASN A 244 -10.36 11.09 -4.75
N ARG A 245 -10.76 12.37 -4.89
CA ARG A 245 -9.93 13.52 -4.55
C ARG A 245 -9.89 13.66 -3.03
N ARG A 246 -8.76 13.34 -2.46
CA ARG A 246 -8.58 13.35 -1.01
C ARG A 246 -7.14 13.64 -0.60
N ILE A 247 -6.99 14.09 0.63
CA ILE A 247 -5.72 14.09 1.34
C ILE A 247 -5.82 13.09 2.48
N SER A 248 -4.85 12.20 2.59
CA SER A 248 -4.72 11.29 3.71
C SER A 248 -3.53 11.68 4.58
N ILE A 249 -3.77 11.80 5.88
CA ILE A 249 -2.75 12.05 6.90
C ILE A 249 -2.61 10.74 7.67
N VAL A 250 -1.43 10.13 7.59
CA VAL A 250 -1.15 8.83 8.21
C VAL A 250 -0.18 9.02 9.36
N VAL A 251 -0.66 8.81 10.59
CA VAL A 251 0.16 8.82 11.80
C VAL A 251 0.61 7.40 12.06
N GLN A 252 1.91 7.12 11.91
CA GLN A 252 2.45 5.76 11.97
C GLN A 252 2.37 5.18 13.38
N SER A 253 2.06 3.89 13.50
CA SER A 253 1.91 3.19 14.79
C SER A 253 3.23 2.93 15.52
N GLY A 254 4.37 3.01 14.84
CA GLY A 254 5.70 2.78 15.40
C GLY A 254 6.55 4.05 15.32
N ALA A 255 7.23 4.36 16.39
CA ALA A 255 8.36 5.29 16.42
C ALA A 255 9.66 4.49 16.45
#